data_d4bdda45826e1b2a195bba5e5b26341f
#
_entry.id   d4bdda45826e1b2a195bba5e5b26341f
#
_cell.length_a   1.000
_cell.length_b   1.000
_cell.length_c   1.000
_cell.angle_alpha   90.00
_cell.angle_beta   90.00
_cell.angle_gamma   90.00
#
_symmetry.space_group_name_H-M   'P 1'
#
loop_
_entity.id
_entity.type
_entity.pdbx_description
1 polymer ?
#
loop_
_entity_poly.entity_id
_entity_poly.type
_entity_poly.pdbx_seq_one_letter_code
_entity_poly.pdbx_strand_id
1 'polypeptide(L)'
;MVIRKFPRFPVSAPSTLVQRDKLRYNAVVKDLSLKGCRLESTLRPFTGMQVELFLQVEADTTPIHISKGTVRWSGSQGIGVEFVTIDASDQERLKQMVEQLSVTAGQALIVPKGELPKK
;
A
#
# COMPACT_ATOMS: atom_id res chain seq x y z
N MET A 1 18.22 14.85 -8.94
CA MET A 1 17.47 14.17 -8.00
C MET A 1 16.02 14.13 -8.31
N VAL A 2 15.38 13.09 -8.06
CA VAL A 2 13.98 12.95 -8.35
C VAL A 2 13.18 13.12 -7.09
N ILE A 3 12.19 13.97 -7.12
CA ILE A 3 11.32 14.17 -6.00
C ILE A 3 10.01 13.46 -6.29
N ARG A 4 9.62 12.55 -5.43
CA ARG A 4 8.39 11.84 -5.64
C ARG A 4 7.23 12.77 -5.44
N LYS A 5 6.34 12.80 -6.41
CA LYS A 5 5.15 13.58 -6.31
C LYS A 5 4.21 12.98 -5.26
N PHE A 6 4.25 11.66 -5.10
CA PHE A 6 3.41 10.98 -4.12
C PHE A 6 4.33 10.23 -3.17
N PRO A 7 4.60 10.79 -2.00
CA PRO A 7 5.53 10.15 -1.09
C PRO A 7 5.03 8.81 -0.58
N ARG A 8 5.95 7.95 -0.30
CA ARG A 8 5.66 6.62 0.23
C ARG A 8 6.00 6.57 1.70
N PHE A 9 5.15 5.91 2.45
CA PHE A 9 5.32 5.79 3.88
C PHE A 9 5.42 4.32 4.27
N PRO A 10 6.30 3.96 5.18
CA PRO A 10 6.40 2.57 5.62
C PRO A 10 5.14 2.12 6.32
N VAL A 11 4.78 0.88 6.10
CA VAL A 11 3.60 0.31 6.71
C VAL A 11 3.81 -1.20 6.73
N SER A 12 3.00 -1.92 7.44
CA SER A 12 2.99 -3.37 7.39
C SER A 12 1.53 -3.79 7.41
N ALA A 13 0.96 -3.94 6.24
CA ALA A 13 -0.46 -4.20 6.11
C ALA A 13 -0.71 -5.53 5.41
N PRO A 14 -1.39 -6.46 6.08
CA PRO A 14 -1.78 -7.70 5.41
C PRO A 14 -2.65 -7.39 4.21
N SER A 15 -2.49 -8.15 3.16
CA SER A 15 -3.20 -7.87 1.94
C SER A 15 -3.44 -9.14 1.16
N THR A 16 -4.39 -9.09 0.24
CA THR A 16 -4.63 -10.19 -0.68
C THR A 16 -4.44 -9.67 -2.09
N LEU A 17 -3.65 -10.40 -2.86
CA LEU A 17 -3.37 -10.05 -4.23
C LEU A 17 -4.06 -11.07 -5.12
N VAL A 18 -4.81 -10.62 -6.11
CA VAL A 18 -5.59 -11.51 -6.96
C VAL A 18 -5.15 -11.33 -8.39
N GLN A 19 -4.78 -12.44 -9.03
CA GLN A 19 -4.42 -12.41 -10.43
C GLN A 19 -5.65 -12.43 -11.31
N ARG A 20 -5.42 -12.20 -12.60
CA ARG A 20 -6.52 -12.20 -13.54
C ARG A 20 -7.28 -13.50 -13.55
N ASP A 21 -6.63 -14.63 -13.33
CA ASP A 21 -7.29 -15.93 -13.33
C ASP A 21 -7.89 -16.26 -11.97
N LYS A 22 -7.99 -15.26 -11.10
CA LYS A 22 -8.63 -15.39 -9.79
C LYS A 22 -7.82 -16.14 -8.76
N LEU A 23 -6.59 -16.46 -9.03
CA LEU A 23 -5.72 -17.04 -8.01
C LEU A 23 -5.39 -15.95 -6.98
N ARG A 24 -5.47 -16.30 -5.73
CA ARG A 24 -5.24 -15.39 -4.63
C ARG A 24 -3.94 -15.67 -3.93
N TYR A 25 -3.25 -14.63 -3.53
CA TYR A 25 -1.98 -14.76 -2.84
C TYR A 25 -1.98 -13.85 -1.62
N ASN A 26 -1.48 -14.34 -0.51
CA ASN A 26 -1.28 -13.50 0.65
C ASN A 26 -0.12 -12.57 0.36
N ALA A 27 -0.23 -11.37 0.85
CA ALA A 27 0.81 -10.36 0.65
C ALA A 27 0.89 -9.46 1.87
N VAL A 28 2.01 -8.78 2.01
CA VAL A 28 2.16 -7.78 3.05
C VAL A 28 2.65 -6.51 2.37
N VAL A 29 1.89 -5.44 2.48
CA VAL A 29 2.30 -4.16 1.91
C VAL A 29 3.30 -3.53 2.86
N LYS A 30 4.45 -3.15 2.35
CA LYS A 30 5.55 -2.64 3.15
C LYS A 30 5.72 -1.14 3.02
N ASP A 31 5.26 -0.53 1.95
CA ASP A 31 5.14 0.91 1.88
C ASP A 31 3.97 1.28 0.98
N LEU A 32 3.43 2.45 1.19
CA LEU A 32 2.18 2.85 0.58
C LEU A 32 2.18 4.33 0.24
N SER A 33 1.65 4.66 -0.93
CA SER A 33 1.40 6.03 -1.33
C SER A 33 0.02 6.10 -1.95
N LEU A 34 -0.38 7.29 -2.37
CA LEU A 34 -1.67 7.45 -3.04
C LEU A 34 -1.72 6.77 -4.40
N LYS A 35 -0.57 6.49 -4.99
CA LYS A 35 -0.52 5.95 -6.35
C LYS A 35 0.03 4.55 -6.45
N GLY A 36 0.50 3.99 -5.38
CA GLY A 36 1.06 2.64 -5.46
C GLY A 36 1.62 2.15 -4.15
N CYS A 37 2.15 0.96 -4.21
CA CYS A 37 2.73 0.34 -3.01
C CYS A 37 3.84 -0.61 -3.39
N ARG A 38 4.64 -0.96 -2.39
CA ARG A 38 5.58 -2.07 -2.49
C ARG A 38 5.08 -3.15 -1.55
N LEU A 39 5.04 -4.36 -2.03
CA LEU A 39 4.56 -5.46 -1.21
C LEU A 39 5.47 -6.67 -1.34
N GLU A 40 5.31 -7.60 -0.43
CA GLU A 40 6.01 -8.88 -0.45
C GLU A 40 4.97 -9.98 -0.56
N SER A 41 5.21 -10.95 -1.42
CA SER A 41 4.31 -12.06 -1.64
C SER A 41 5.06 -13.20 -2.29
N THR A 42 4.47 -14.37 -2.30
CA THR A 42 5.05 -15.51 -3.00
C THR A 42 4.75 -15.46 -4.50
N LEU A 43 3.86 -14.57 -4.93
CA LEU A 43 3.60 -14.40 -6.34
C LEU A 43 4.87 -13.95 -7.05
N ARG A 44 5.11 -14.50 -8.25
CA ARG A 44 6.24 -14.07 -9.07
C ARG A 44 5.67 -13.44 -10.32
N PRO A 45 5.35 -12.16 -10.28
CA PRO A 45 4.68 -11.51 -11.40
C PRO A 45 5.68 -11.06 -12.45
N PHE A 46 5.17 -10.74 -13.63
CA PHE A 46 5.99 -10.08 -14.64
C PHE A 46 5.60 -8.60 -14.69
N THR A 47 6.50 -7.79 -15.16
CA THR A 47 6.26 -6.36 -15.30
C THR A 47 5.11 -6.13 -16.28
N GLY A 48 4.16 -5.30 -15.90
CA GLY A 48 2.97 -5.06 -16.71
C GLY A 48 1.78 -5.90 -16.34
N MET A 49 1.99 -6.92 -15.50
CA MET A 49 0.91 -7.78 -15.09
C MET A 49 -0.13 -6.98 -14.32
N GLN A 50 -1.41 -7.24 -14.57
CA GLN A 50 -2.47 -6.55 -13.86
C GLN A 50 -2.99 -7.41 -12.73
N VAL A 51 -3.21 -6.80 -11.59
CA VAL A 51 -3.65 -7.50 -10.40
C VAL A 51 -4.70 -6.68 -9.69
N GLU A 52 -5.45 -7.33 -8.84
CA GLU A 52 -6.40 -6.70 -7.97
C GLU A 52 -5.82 -6.81 -6.56
N LEU A 53 -6.07 -5.84 -5.71
CA LEU A 53 -5.43 -5.83 -4.40
C LEU A 53 -6.45 -5.44 -3.35
N PHE A 54 -6.44 -6.15 -2.22
CA PHE A 54 -7.27 -5.83 -1.07
C PHE A 54 -6.34 -5.51 0.08
N LEU A 55 -6.34 -4.25 0.53
CA LEU A 55 -5.47 -3.79 1.61
C LEU A 55 -6.24 -3.82 2.92
N GLN A 56 -5.78 -4.61 3.88
CA GLN A 56 -6.42 -4.69 5.17
C GLN A 56 -5.78 -3.65 6.08
N VAL A 57 -6.42 -2.50 6.20
CA VAL A 57 -5.82 -1.41 6.96
C VAL A 57 -6.10 -1.49 8.44
N GLU A 58 -7.24 -2.06 8.81
CA GLU A 58 -7.55 -2.31 10.21
C GLU A 58 -8.22 -3.65 10.29
N ALA A 59 -8.01 -4.35 11.39
CA ALA A 59 -8.39 -5.74 11.50
C ALA A 59 -9.87 -5.99 11.24
N ASP A 60 -10.72 -5.12 11.74
CA ASP A 60 -12.13 -5.37 11.65
C ASP A 60 -12.85 -4.54 10.62
N THR A 61 -12.15 -3.97 9.67
CA THR A 61 -12.79 -3.14 8.67
C THR A 61 -12.72 -3.82 7.31
N THR A 62 -13.57 -3.35 6.40
CA THR A 62 -13.52 -3.82 5.03
C THR A 62 -12.21 -3.39 4.40
N PRO A 63 -11.53 -4.28 3.69
CA PRO A 63 -10.28 -3.89 3.04
C PRO A 63 -10.50 -2.79 2.01
N ILE A 64 -9.47 -2.00 1.76
CA ILE A 64 -9.49 -1.06 0.66
C ILE A 64 -9.25 -1.86 -0.61
N HIS A 65 -10.13 -1.71 -1.58
CA HIS A 65 -10.08 -2.50 -2.80
C HIS A 65 -9.49 -1.66 -3.93
N ILE A 66 -8.36 -2.11 -4.46
CA ILE A 66 -7.77 -1.55 -5.66
C ILE A 66 -8.19 -2.47 -6.79
N SER A 67 -9.14 -2.04 -7.60
CA SER A 67 -9.73 -2.93 -8.60
C SER A 67 -8.78 -3.20 -9.75
N LYS A 68 -7.81 -2.32 -10.00
CA LYS A 68 -6.80 -2.59 -11.00
C LYS A 68 -5.48 -1.97 -10.58
N GLY A 69 -4.46 -2.79 -10.49
CA GLY A 69 -3.09 -2.33 -10.28
C GLY A 69 -2.20 -2.94 -11.34
N THR A 70 -1.09 -2.29 -11.65
CA THR A 70 -0.13 -2.79 -12.63
C THR A 70 1.20 -3.01 -11.94
N VAL A 71 1.78 -4.19 -12.13
CA VAL A 71 3.10 -4.48 -11.58
C VAL A 71 4.12 -3.70 -12.39
N ARG A 72 4.87 -2.84 -11.71
CA ARG A 72 5.89 -2.03 -12.36
C ARG A 72 7.26 -2.65 -12.27
N TRP A 73 7.54 -3.35 -11.20
CA TRP A 73 8.80 -4.04 -11.03
C TRP A 73 8.62 -5.18 -10.02
N SER A 74 9.50 -6.15 -10.08
CA SER A 74 9.53 -7.20 -9.07
C SER A 74 10.95 -7.71 -8.96
N GLY A 75 11.31 -8.19 -7.78
CA GLY A 75 12.65 -8.69 -7.55
C GLY A 75 12.87 -8.98 -6.08
N SER A 76 14.11 -8.98 -5.67
CA SER A 76 14.46 -9.34 -4.30
C SER A 76 13.92 -8.34 -3.29
N GLN A 77 13.60 -7.12 -3.72
CA GLN A 77 13.07 -6.11 -2.82
C GLN A 77 11.55 -6.15 -2.71
N GLY A 78 10.91 -7.05 -3.39
CA GLY A 78 9.46 -7.16 -3.38
C GLY A 78 8.84 -6.87 -4.72
N ILE A 79 7.61 -6.42 -4.69
CA ILE A 79 6.82 -6.16 -5.89
C ILE A 79 6.30 -4.74 -5.82
N GLY A 80 6.55 -3.95 -6.84
CA GLY A 80 6.03 -2.59 -6.92
C GLY A 80 4.77 -2.56 -7.78
N VAL A 81 3.68 -2.04 -7.24
CA VAL A 81 2.40 -1.99 -7.92
C VAL A 81 1.93 -0.55 -8.02
N GLU A 82 1.52 -0.15 -9.21
CA GLU A 82 0.93 1.16 -9.42
C GLU A 82 -0.57 1.00 -9.45
N PHE A 83 -1.31 1.82 -8.69
CA PHE A 83 -2.76 1.74 -8.65
C PHE A 83 -3.33 2.45 -9.88
N VAL A 84 -4.21 1.77 -10.60
CA VAL A 84 -4.79 2.32 -11.82
C VAL A 84 -6.25 2.67 -11.61
N THR A 85 -7.02 1.80 -11.00
CA THR A 85 -8.44 2.01 -10.79
C THR A 85 -8.82 1.69 -9.36
N ILE A 86 -9.48 2.64 -8.70
CA ILE A 86 -9.97 2.47 -7.35
C ILE A 86 -11.34 3.14 -7.30
N ASP A 87 -12.33 2.49 -6.68
CA ASP A 87 -13.64 3.11 -6.52
C ASP A 87 -13.53 4.35 -5.66
N ALA A 88 -14.42 5.30 -5.85
CA ALA A 88 -14.36 6.58 -5.16
C ALA A 88 -14.34 6.42 -3.64
N SER A 89 -15.15 5.53 -3.08
CA SER A 89 -15.18 5.37 -1.64
C SER A 89 -13.87 4.78 -1.11
N ASP A 90 -13.27 3.86 -1.86
CA ASP A 90 -12.00 3.30 -1.46
C ASP A 90 -10.85 4.28 -1.68
N GLN A 91 -10.97 5.12 -2.69
CA GLN A 91 -9.99 6.16 -2.94
C GLN A 91 -9.93 7.11 -1.73
N GLU A 92 -11.09 7.46 -1.19
CA GLU A 92 -11.13 8.33 -0.03
C GLU A 92 -10.52 7.66 1.19
N ARG A 93 -10.80 6.38 1.39
CA ARG A 93 -10.21 5.64 2.50
C ARG A 93 -8.70 5.54 2.37
N LEU A 94 -8.21 5.33 1.15
CA LEU A 94 -6.77 5.27 0.90
C LEU A 94 -6.14 6.62 1.21
N LYS A 95 -6.80 7.71 0.79
CA LYS A 95 -6.30 9.04 1.05
C LYS A 95 -6.19 9.30 2.55
N GLN A 96 -7.22 8.91 3.30
CA GLN A 96 -7.21 9.08 4.74
C GLN A 96 -6.08 8.28 5.39
N MET A 97 -5.87 7.07 4.92
CA MET A 97 -4.81 6.25 5.48
C MET A 97 -3.44 6.84 5.20
N VAL A 98 -3.21 7.31 3.99
CA VAL A 98 -1.91 7.89 3.64
C VAL A 98 -1.70 9.18 4.44
N GLU A 99 -2.75 9.97 4.65
CA GLU A 99 -2.64 11.18 5.46
C GLU A 99 -2.27 10.82 6.90
N GLN A 100 -2.86 9.77 7.42
CA GLN A 100 -2.55 9.33 8.77
C GLN A 100 -1.09 8.88 8.88
N LEU A 101 -0.62 8.14 7.90
CA LEU A 101 0.77 7.70 7.89
C LEU A 101 1.72 8.90 7.81
N SER A 102 1.33 9.90 7.06
CA SER A 102 2.13 11.12 6.93
C SER A 102 2.25 11.85 8.26
N VAL A 103 1.14 11.96 8.97
CA VAL A 103 1.16 12.61 10.28
C VAL A 103 2.01 11.82 11.26
N THR A 104 1.87 10.50 11.26
CA THR A 104 2.64 9.66 12.14
C THR A 104 4.13 9.77 11.83
N ALA A 105 4.49 9.78 10.56
CA ALA A 105 5.88 9.93 10.18
C ALA A 105 6.43 11.28 10.61
N GLY A 106 5.62 12.33 10.46
CA GLY A 106 6.03 13.64 10.90
C GLY A 106 6.23 13.69 12.40
N GLN A 107 5.34 13.08 13.14
CA GLN A 107 5.49 13.04 14.58
C GLN A 107 6.73 12.26 14.98
N ALA A 108 7.01 11.16 14.29
CA ALA A 108 8.19 10.39 14.60
C ALA A 108 9.46 11.19 14.39
N LEU A 109 9.44 12.08 13.43
CA LEU A 109 10.60 12.88 13.15
C LEU A 109 10.74 14.06 14.10
N ILE A 110 9.64 14.63 14.52
CA ILE A 110 9.68 15.81 15.32
C ILE A 110 9.58 15.58 16.78
N VAL A 111 8.78 14.67 17.21
CA VAL A 111 8.52 14.45 18.58
C VAL A 111 9.57 13.73 19.22
N PRO A 112 10.11 14.25 20.21
CA PRO A 112 11.10 13.61 20.88
C PRO A 112 10.43 12.60 21.61
N LYS A 113 10.76 11.86 21.76
CA LYS A 113 10.37 10.96 22.40
C LYS A 113 9.53 11.06 23.41
N GLY A 114 9.28 10.53 24.04
CA GLY A 114 8.66 10.55 25.15
C GLY A 114 7.38 11.15 25.09
N GLU A 115 7.27 11.98 24.38
CA GLU A 115 6.23 12.61 24.28
C GLU A 115 5.18 12.04 23.59
N LEU A 116 5.19 10.93 23.21
CA LEU A 116 4.21 10.40 22.56
C LEU A 116 2.99 10.42 23.22
N PRO A 117 2.08 10.66 22.62
CA PRO A 117 0.83 10.73 23.16
C PRO A 117 0.43 9.49 23.58
N LYS A 118 0.21 9.30 24.27
CA LYS A 118 -0.12 8.24 24.62
C LYS A 118 -1.31 8.02 24.42
N LYS A 119 -1.58 7.95 24.13
CA LYS A 119 -2.59 7.88 24.00
C LYS A 119 -2.85 7.51 23.65
#